data_282523fccb480c35feb11f545979dacb
#
_entry.id   282523fccb480c35feb11f545979dacb
#
_cell.length_a   1.000
_cell.length_b   1.000
_cell.length_c   1.000
_cell.angle_alpha   90.00
_cell.angle_beta   90.00
_cell.angle_gamma   90.00
#
_symmetry.space_group_name_H-M   'P 1'
#
loop_
_entity.id
_entity.type
_entity.pdbx_description
1 polymer ?
#
loop_
_entity_poly.entity_id
_entity_poly.type
_entity_poly.pdbx_seq_one_letter_code
_entity_poly.pdbx_strand_id
1 'polypeptide(L)'
;MASKAMPVNPMSDNPAQARRLALLNLSLAALFLALIPGAFVLVDAHPWAMAFTIPINACAFTGLFILAHEAIHGTLLPGFPRVGHALGRLFATVYALVDYDLLRENHWKHHGFVATDRDPDFDGEGRLLLHAARFLGRYLRWYAIPLLALAGHLVGQAGHTAAMLGAYVVPVLLSTLVVFTVGIHLVHHPELLRTRASGDANRAVCIDLGRVGSALVILNFNVHWHHHAHPRLSWWELGACLSEEPVRVSPREAWRVLRFF
;
A
#
# COMPACT_ATOMS: atom_id res chain seq x y z
N MET A 1 18.21 26.39 -2.97
CA MET A 1 18.18 26.15 -4.42
C MET A 1 16.88 25.43 -4.72
N ALA A 2 15.95 26.05 -5.42
CA ALA A 2 14.70 25.40 -5.81
C ALA A 2 15.05 24.26 -6.78
N SER A 3 14.77 23.01 -6.37
CA SER A 3 14.84 21.85 -7.25
C SER A 3 13.91 22.13 -8.44
N LYS A 4 14.46 22.14 -9.63
CA LYS A 4 13.70 22.24 -10.86
C LYS A 4 12.92 20.93 -10.97
N ALA A 5 11.66 20.93 -10.50
CA ALA A 5 10.78 19.81 -10.72
C ALA A 5 10.77 19.52 -12.23
N MET A 6 11.20 18.31 -12.62
CA MET A 6 11.04 17.90 -14.01
C MET A 6 9.55 17.97 -14.38
N PRO A 7 9.21 18.44 -15.59
CA PRO A 7 7.84 18.35 -16.07
C PRO A 7 7.54 16.86 -16.32
N VAL A 8 7.07 16.16 -15.30
CA VAL A 8 6.63 14.78 -15.44
C VAL A 8 5.23 14.81 -16.01
N ASN A 9 5.09 14.52 -17.30
CA ASN A 9 3.79 14.27 -17.89
C ASN A 9 3.36 12.86 -17.52
N PRO A 10 2.33 12.66 -16.67
CA PRO A 10 1.87 11.34 -16.29
C PRO A 10 1.50 10.50 -17.52
N MET A 11 1.83 9.20 -17.48
CA MET A 11 1.43 8.26 -18.53
C MET A 11 -0.08 8.28 -18.80
N SER A 12 -0.87 8.59 -17.77
CA SER A 12 -2.32 8.74 -17.86
C SER A 12 -2.79 9.85 -18.82
N ASP A 13 -1.93 10.82 -19.13
CA ASP A 13 -2.28 11.96 -20.01
C ASP A 13 -2.07 11.63 -21.51
N ASN A 14 -1.32 10.56 -21.82
CA ASN A 14 -1.13 10.07 -23.19
C ASN A 14 -2.00 8.81 -23.41
N PRO A 15 -2.96 8.80 -24.39
CA PRO A 15 -3.89 7.68 -24.58
C PRO A 15 -3.21 6.33 -24.81
N ALA A 16 -2.10 6.27 -25.53
CA ALA A 16 -1.36 5.03 -25.78
C ALA A 16 -0.68 4.52 -24.51
N GLN A 17 -0.10 5.40 -23.71
CA GLN A 17 0.53 5.08 -22.44
C GLN A 17 -0.52 4.73 -21.39
N ALA A 18 -1.64 5.46 -21.33
CA ALA A 18 -2.79 5.16 -20.49
C ALA A 18 -3.31 3.72 -20.71
N ARG A 19 -3.43 3.32 -22.00
CA ARG A 19 -3.82 1.93 -22.33
C ARG A 19 -2.80 0.90 -21.84
N ARG A 20 -1.49 1.16 -22.01
CA ARG A 20 -0.43 0.28 -21.51
C ARG A 20 -0.46 0.15 -19.99
N LEU A 21 -0.63 1.26 -19.29
CA LEU A 21 -0.76 1.30 -17.83
C LEU A 21 -1.99 0.49 -17.38
N ALA A 22 -3.14 0.69 -18.01
CA ALA A 22 -4.35 -0.06 -17.71
C ALA A 22 -4.16 -1.57 -17.91
N LEU A 23 -3.54 -2.00 -19.02
CA LEU A 23 -3.24 -3.40 -19.27
C LEU A 23 -2.29 -3.99 -18.24
N LEU A 24 -1.23 -3.26 -17.86
CA LEU A 24 -0.29 -3.67 -16.82
C LEU A 24 -1.01 -3.86 -15.48
N ASN A 25 -1.80 -2.87 -15.06
CA ASN A 25 -2.53 -2.92 -13.80
C ASN A 25 -3.55 -4.07 -13.77
N LEU A 26 -4.28 -4.31 -14.84
CA LEU A 26 -5.23 -5.41 -14.93
C LEU A 26 -4.53 -6.77 -14.93
N SER A 27 -3.39 -6.90 -15.63
CA SER A 27 -2.60 -8.14 -15.64
C SER A 27 -2.06 -8.46 -14.25
N LEU A 28 -1.54 -7.46 -13.53
CA LEU A 28 -1.08 -7.62 -12.15
C LEU A 28 -2.23 -7.95 -11.20
N ALA A 29 -3.38 -7.27 -11.34
CA ALA A 29 -4.55 -7.58 -10.54
C ALA A 29 -5.02 -9.04 -10.75
N ALA A 30 -5.07 -9.51 -12.01
CA ALA A 30 -5.42 -10.88 -12.31
C ALA A 30 -4.41 -11.88 -11.72
N LEU A 31 -3.12 -11.59 -11.83
CA LEU A 31 -2.06 -12.40 -11.23
C LEU A 31 -2.21 -12.46 -9.70
N PHE A 32 -2.36 -11.32 -9.02
CA PHE A 32 -2.47 -11.28 -7.56
C PHE A 32 -3.73 -11.99 -7.06
N LEU A 33 -4.86 -11.80 -7.75
CA LEU A 33 -6.11 -12.51 -7.43
C LEU A 33 -6.02 -14.02 -7.67
N ALA A 34 -5.21 -14.48 -8.63
CA ALA A 34 -5.00 -15.89 -8.90
C ALA A 34 -4.01 -16.56 -7.92
N LEU A 35 -3.01 -15.81 -7.44
CA LEU A 35 -2.00 -16.33 -6.49
C LEU A 35 -2.62 -16.76 -5.16
N ILE A 36 -3.63 -16.04 -4.66
CA ILE A 36 -4.26 -16.33 -3.36
C ILE A 36 -4.93 -17.71 -3.35
N PRO A 37 -5.90 -18.04 -4.23
CA PRO A 37 -6.50 -19.36 -4.27
C PRO A 37 -5.50 -20.44 -4.73
N GLY A 38 -4.56 -20.12 -5.62
CA GLY A 38 -3.49 -21.04 -6.02
C GLY A 38 -2.61 -21.44 -4.84
N ALA A 39 -2.24 -20.50 -3.99
CA ALA A 39 -1.50 -20.79 -2.76
C ALA A 39 -2.34 -21.60 -1.78
N PHE A 40 -3.65 -21.34 -1.66
CA PHE A 40 -4.55 -22.13 -0.82
C PHE A 40 -4.52 -23.60 -1.23
N VAL A 41 -4.73 -23.90 -2.48
CA VAL A 41 -4.72 -25.29 -3.02
C VAL A 41 -3.34 -25.94 -2.82
N LEU A 42 -2.27 -25.19 -3.07
CA LEU A 42 -0.91 -25.72 -2.93
C LEU A 42 -0.54 -26.03 -1.48
N VAL A 43 -0.89 -25.16 -0.52
CA VAL A 43 -0.63 -25.38 0.91
C VAL A 43 -1.50 -26.48 1.48
N ASP A 44 -2.75 -26.58 1.00
CA ASP A 44 -3.66 -27.64 1.41
C ASP A 44 -3.11 -29.04 1.05
N ALA A 45 -2.57 -29.17 -0.17
CA ALA A 45 -1.92 -30.40 -0.61
C ALA A 45 -0.53 -30.60 0.02
N HIS A 46 0.21 -29.54 0.27
CA HIS A 46 1.61 -29.54 0.68
C HIS A 46 1.89 -28.44 1.71
N PRO A 47 1.67 -28.67 3.02
CA PRO A 47 1.85 -27.63 4.07
C PRO A 47 3.23 -26.96 4.10
N TRP A 48 4.30 -27.65 3.69
CA TRP A 48 5.64 -27.08 3.57
C TRP A 48 5.73 -25.92 2.56
N ALA A 49 4.80 -25.87 1.60
CA ALA A 49 4.75 -24.78 0.61
C ALA A 49 4.50 -23.40 1.24
N MET A 50 4.06 -23.32 2.50
CA MET A 50 3.92 -22.06 3.25
C MET A 50 5.20 -21.22 3.22
N ALA A 51 6.38 -21.85 3.21
CA ALA A 51 7.66 -21.15 3.14
C ALA A 51 7.79 -20.22 1.92
N PHE A 52 7.12 -20.57 0.82
CA PHE A 52 7.14 -19.79 -0.43
C PHE A 52 5.85 -19.00 -0.63
N THR A 53 4.70 -19.57 -0.30
CA THR A 53 3.40 -18.92 -0.54
C THR A 53 3.20 -17.71 0.37
N ILE A 54 3.68 -17.73 1.60
CA ILE A 54 3.56 -16.61 2.53
C ILE A 54 4.22 -15.34 1.96
N PRO A 55 5.52 -15.32 1.62
CA PRO A 55 6.13 -14.10 1.09
C PRO A 55 5.55 -13.69 -0.27
N ILE A 56 5.25 -14.63 -1.16
CA ILE A 56 4.66 -14.34 -2.47
C ILE A 56 3.28 -13.70 -2.31
N ASN A 57 2.42 -14.29 -1.48
CA ASN A 57 1.07 -13.74 -1.26
C ASN A 57 1.12 -12.43 -0.45
N ALA A 58 2.09 -12.22 0.44
CA ALA A 58 2.27 -10.93 1.09
C ALA A 58 2.55 -9.83 0.06
N CYS A 59 3.39 -10.09 -0.95
CA CYS A 59 3.58 -9.17 -2.08
C CYS A 59 2.30 -9.01 -2.91
N ALA A 60 1.53 -10.07 -3.16
CA ALA A 60 0.28 -10.00 -3.89
C ALA A 60 -0.77 -9.15 -3.15
N PHE A 61 -0.92 -9.32 -1.84
CA PHE A 61 -1.80 -8.47 -1.02
C PHE A 61 -1.34 -7.01 -1.00
N THR A 62 -0.04 -6.75 -0.85
CA THR A 62 0.50 -5.39 -1.00
C THR A 62 0.14 -4.81 -2.36
N GLY A 63 0.30 -5.59 -3.43
CA GLY A 63 -0.08 -5.19 -4.78
C GLY A 63 -1.56 -4.84 -4.91
N LEU A 64 -2.47 -5.65 -4.34
CA LEU A 64 -3.90 -5.35 -4.34
C LEU A 64 -4.21 -4.04 -3.59
N PHE A 65 -3.56 -3.80 -2.44
CA PHE A 65 -3.72 -2.54 -1.71
C PHE A 65 -3.26 -1.34 -2.56
N ILE A 66 -2.08 -1.44 -3.18
CA ILE A 66 -1.56 -0.35 -4.03
C ILE A 66 -2.43 -0.15 -5.27
N LEU A 67 -2.95 -1.20 -5.90
CA LEU A 67 -3.89 -1.05 -7.02
C LEU A 67 -5.23 -0.44 -6.57
N ALA A 68 -5.70 -0.70 -5.34
CA ALA A 68 -6.84 0.01 -4.78
C ALA A 68 -6.53 1.50 -4.58
N HIS A 69 -5.32 1.84 -4.14
CA HIS A 69 -4.83 3.21 -4.02
C HIS A 69 -4.71 3.90 -5.40
N GLU A 70 -4.19 3.22 -6.43
CA GLU A 70 -4.20 3.72 -7.82
C GLU A 70 -5.62 4.05 -8.31
N ALA A 71 -6.62 3.27 -7.89
CA ALA A 71 -8.02 3.55 -8.21
C ALA A 71 -8.50 4.87 -7.58
N ILE A 72 -8.00 5.24 -6.39
CA ILE A 72 -8.31 6.52 -5.74
C ILE A 72 -7.82 7.69 -6.60
N HIS A 73 -6.60 7.59 -7.14
CA HIS A 73 -5.97 8.62 -7.97
C HIS A 73 -6.40 8.61 -9.45
N GLY A 74 -7.20 7.60 -9.86
CA GLY A 74 -7.65 7.45 -11.25
C GLY A 74 -6.59 6.88 -12.20
N THR A 75 -5.46 6.42 -11.67
CA THR A 75 -4.33 5.84 -12.43
C THR A 75 -4.45 4.32 -12.62
N LEU A 76 -5.37 3.65 -11.92
CA LEU A 76 -5.65 2.22 -12.13
C LEU A 76 -6.15 1.94 -13.57
N LEU A 77 -7.19 2.66 -13.99
CA LEU A 77 -7.79 2.59 -15.32
C LEU A 77 -8.06 4.00 -15.85
N PRO A 78 -7.03 4.67 -16.41
CA PRO A 78 -7.20 6.01 -16.96
C PRO A 78 -8.31 6.06 -18.00
N GLY A 79 -9.21 7.04 -17.88
CA GLY A 79 -10.38 7.18 -18.75
C GLY A 79 -11.63 6.41 -18.29
N PHE A 80 -11.51 5.47 -17.34
CA PHE A 80 -12.64 4.65 -16.84
C PHE A 80 -12.79 4.71 -15.30
N PRO A 81 -12.99 5.90 -14.70
CA PRO A 81 -12.94 6.06 -13.24
C PRO A 81 -13.99 5.24 -12.49
N ARG A 82 -15.19 5.06 -13.05
CA ARG A 82 -16.24 4.25 -12.41
C ARG A 82 -15.84 2.78 -12.28
N VAL A 83 -15.23 2.22 -13.33
CA VAL A 83 -14.71 0.85 -13.32
C VAL A 83 -13.51 0.75 -12.39
N GLY A 84 -12.61 1.73 -12.44
CA GLY A 84 -11.47 1.82 -11.51
C GLY A 84 -11.90 1.78 -10.05
N HIS A 85 -12.90 2.58 -9.66
CA HIS A 85 -13.43 2.56 -8.29
C HIS A 85 -14.14 1.25 -7.93
N ALA A 86 -14.83 0.60 -8.86
CA ALA A 86 -15.43 -0.73 -8.61
C ALA A 86 -14.35 -1.79 -8.34
N LEU A 87 -13.27 -1.79 -9.13
CA LEU A 87 -12.11 -2.66 -8.90
C LEU A 87 -11.39 -2.31 -7.60
N GLY A 88 -11.23 -1.02 -7.28
CA GLY A 88 -10.65 -0.57 -6.01
C GLY A 88 -11.41 -1.13 -4.80
N ARG A 89 -12.76 -1.13 -4.83
CA ARG A 89 -13.59 -1.77 -3.80
C ARG A 89 -13.37 -3.27 -3.72
N LEU A 90 -13.29 -3.96 -4.86
CA LEU A 90 -12.99 -5.39 -4.90
C LEU A 90 -11.63 -5.68 -4.24
N PHE A 91 -10.58 -4.95 -4.62
CA PHE A 91 -9.23 -5.17 -4.10
C PHE A 91 -9.14 -4.89 -2.59
N ALA A 92 -9.72 -3.79 -2.12
CA ALA A 92 -9.77 -3.45 -0.69
C ALA A 92 -10.57 -4.49 0.13
N THR A 93 -11.64 -5.04 -0.46
CA THR A 93 -12.43 -6.12 0.16
C THR A 93 -11.63 -7.40 0.26
N VAL A 94 -10.96 -7.83 -0.83
CA VAL A 94 -10.13 -9.05 -0.85
C VAL A 94 -8.93 -8.89 0.09
N TYR A 95 -8.37 -7.69 0.19
CA TYR A 95 -7.23 -7.41 1.07
C TYR A 95 -7.57 -7.72 2.54
N ALA A 96 -8.54 -7.09 3.13
CA ALA A 96 -8.93 -7.32 4.52
C ALA A 96 -10.30 -6.72 4.87
N LEU A 97 -11.26 -6.73 3.97
CA LEU A 97 -12.57 -6.08 4.13
C LEU A 97 -12.44 -4.57 4.46
N VAL A 98 -11.40 -3.91 3.94
CA VAL A 98 -11.17 -2.48 4.11
C VAL A 98 -12.27 -1.68 3.39
N ASP A 99 -12.79 -0.66 4.07
CA ASP A 99 -13.76 0.25 3.47
C ASP A 99 -13.09 1.18 2.46
N TYR A 100 -13.19 0.83 1.18
CA TYR A 100 -12.60 1.59 0.09
C TYR A 100 -13.10 3.04 0.00
N ASP A 101 -14.39 3.26 0.21
CA ASP A 101 -14.96 4.61 0.06
C ASP A 101 -14.50 5.53 1.19
N LEU A 102 -14.40 5.00 2.41
CA LEU A 102 -13.82 5.72 3.55
C LEU A 102 -12.31 5.92 3.35
N LEU A 103 -11.58 4.90 2.86
CA LEU A 103 -10.16 5.02 2.53
C LEU A 103 -9.94 6.14 1.50
N ARG A 104 -10.74 6.18 0.44
CA ARG A 104 -10.67 7.21 -0.59
C ARG A 104 -10.95 8.62 -0.04
N GLU A 105 -11.98 8.77 0.77
CA GLU A 105 -12.33 10.07 1.38
C GLU A 105 -11.19 10.58 2.27
N ASN A 106 -10.68 9.73 3.15
CA ASN A 106 -9.61 10.09 4.07
C ASN A 106 -8.28 10.30 3.36
N HIS A 107 -7.99 9.53 2.32
CA HIS A 107 -6.78 9.72 1.53
C HIS A 107 -6.72 11.08 0.84
N TRP A 108 -7.83 11.59 0.33
CA TRP A 108 -7.89 12.96 -0.20
C TRP A 108 -7.78 14.03 0.91
N LYS A 109 -8.31 13.76 2.12
CA LYS A 109 -8.06 14.64 3.28
C LYS A 109 -6.59 14.63 3.67
N HIS A 110 -5.94 13.46 3.64
CA HIS A 110 -4.52 13.29 3.86
C HIS A 110 -3.71 14.15 2.87
N HIS A 111 -3.95 14.04 1.56
CA HIS A 111 -3.29 14.91 0.56
C HIS A 111 -3.53 16.41 0.79
N GLY A 112 -4.71 16.78 1.28
CA GLY A 112 -5.06 18.18 1.55
C GLY A 112 -4.45 18.76 2.84
N PHE A 113 -4.09 17.89 3.81
CA PHE A 113 -3.67 18.31 5.16
C PHE A 113 -2.44 17.57 5.67
N VAL A 114 -1.57 17.14 4.77
CA VAL A 114 -0.42 16.25 5.05
C VAL A 114 0.31 16.61 6.34
N ALA A 115 0.44 15.63 7.23
CA ALA A 115 1.16 15.73 8.50
C ALA A 115 0.75 16.94 9.36
N THR A 116 -0.56 17.21 9.42
CA THR A 116 -1.18 18.17 10.35
C THR A 116 -2.20 17.48 11.24
N ASP A 117 -2.72 18.18 12.25
CA ASP A 117 -3.77 17.68 13.16
C ASP A 117 -5.09 17.35 12.42
N ARG A 118 -5.26 17.83 11.19
CA ARG A 118 -6.43 17.56 10.33
C ARG A 118 -6.24 16.35 9.42
N ASP A 119 -5.04 15.82 9.35
CA ASP A 119 -4.71 14.64 8.56
C ASP A 119 -5.19 13.38 9.28
N PRO A 120 -6.13 12.61 8.72
CA PRO A 120 -6.63 11.41 9.36
C PRO A 120 -5.58 10.30 9.49
N ASP A 121 -4.55 10.31 8.64
CA ASP A 121 -3.57 9.23 8.55
C ASP A 121 -2.20 9.62 9.17
N PHE A 122 -2.15 10.72 9.92
CA PHE A 122 -0.96 11.19 10.60
C PHE A 122 -1.00 10.90 12.11
N ASP A 123 0.14 10.52 12.67
CA ASP A 123 0.37 10.43 14.11
C ASP A 123 1.54 11.33 14.53
N GLY A 124 1.22 12.46 15.15
CA GLY A 124 2.21 13.45 15.59
C GLY A 124 3.14 12.96 16.70
N GLU A 125 2.82 11.84 17.37
CA GLU A 125 3.61 11.27 18.46
C GLU A 125 4.66 10.26 17.95
N GLY A 126 4.51 9.73 16.73
CA GLY A 126 5.41 8.78 16.09
C GLY A 126 5.47 7.40 16.79
N ARG A 127 4.38 7.00 17.49
CA ARG A 127 4.28 5.72 18.19
C ARG A 127 3.64 4.67 17.27
N LEU A 128 4.44 3.71 16.78
CA LEU A 128 4.03 2.75 15.76
C LEU A 128 2.74 1.98 16.11
N LEU A 129 2.69 1.36 17.29
CA LEU A 129 1.54 0.52 17.66
C LEU A 129 0.27 1.33 17.90
N LEU A 130 0.39 2.50 18.50
CA LEU A 130 -0.76 3.39 18.72
C LEU A 130 -1.29 3.93 17.39
N HIS A 131 -0.39 4.35 16.48
CA HIS A 131 -0.75 4.77 15.14
C HIS A 131 -1.43 3.63 14.36
N ALA A 132 -0.86 2.41 14.40
CA ALA A 132 -1.45 1.23 13.77
C ALA A 132 -2.85 0.92 14.32
N ALA A 133 -3.05 0.97 15.64
CA ALA A 133 -4.35 0.74 16.24
C ALA A 133 -5.39 1.79 15.82
N ARG A 134 -5.01 3.08 15.79
CA ARG A 134 -5.89 4.17 15.32
C ARG A 134 -6.23 4.02 13.84
N PHE A 135 -5.23 3.70 13.00
CA PHE A 135 -5.39 3.50 11.56
C PHE A 135 -6.30 2.30 11.27
N LEU A 136 -6.02 1.13 11.83
CA LEU A 136 -6.84 -0.07 11.65
C LEU A 136 -8.25 0.14 12.19
N GLY A 137 -8.41 0.74 13.37
CA GLY A 137 -9.73 1.05 13.95
C GLY A 137 -10.56 2.00 13.08
N ARG A 138 -9.93 2.82 12.25
CA ARG A 138 -10.62 3.72 11.32
C ARG A 138 -11.10 2.99 10.06
N TYR A 139 -10.29 2.11 9.47
CA TYR A 139 -10.54 1.53 8.16
C TYR A 139 -11.15 0.14 8.19
N LEU A 140 -11.01 -0.61 9.29
CA LEU A 140 -11.70 -1.88 9.46
C LEU A 140 -13.15 -1.65 9.92
N ARG A 141 -14.09 -2.16 9.15
CA ARG A 141 -15.49 -2.17 9.54
C ARG A 141 -15.69 -3.06 10.77
N TRP A 142 -16.59 -2.67 11.66
CA TRP A 142 -16.88 -3.42 12.88
C TRP A 142 -17.21 -4.91 12.64
N TYR A 143 -17.79 -5.23 11.50
CA TYR A 143 -18.15 -6.60 11.11
C TYR A 143 -16.97 -7.37 10.46
N ALA A 144 -15.87 -6.72 10.08
CA ALA A 144 -14.75 -7.37 9.39
C ALA A 144 -14.10 -8.45 10.25
N ILE A 145 -13.80 -8.13 11.52
CA ILE A 145 -13.18 -9.09 12.44
C ILE A 145 -14.08 -10.31 12.69
N PRO A 146 -15.36 -10.16 13.10
CA PRO A 146 -16.24 -11.33 13.31
C PRO A 146 -16.48 -12.12 12.03
N LEU A 147 -16.55 -11.47 10.87
CA LEU A 147 -16.74 -12.16 9.59
C LEU A 147 -15.49 -12.98 9.21
N LEU A 148 -14.30 -12.40 9.35
CA LEU A 148 -13.05 -13.12 9.12
C LEU A 148 -12.83 -14.26 10.13
N ALA A 149 -13.21 -14.07 11.39
CA ALA A 149 -13.16 -15.11 12.41
C ALA A 149 -14.11 -16.26 12.08
N LEU A 150 -15.35 -15.95 11.65
CA LEU A 150 -16.32 -16.96 11.23
C LEU A 150 -15.82 -17.73 9.99
N ALA A 151 -15.31 -17.05 8.98
CA ALA A 151 -14.74 -17.68 7.80
C ALA A 151 -13.57 -18.58 8.17
N GLY A 152 -12.66 -18.12 9.03
CA GLY A 152 -11.54 -18.91 9.54
C GLY A 152 -11.99 -20.14 10.33
N HIS A 153 -13.03 -20.00 11.15
CA HIS A 153 -13.61 -21.12 11.89
C HIS A 153 -14.21 -22.19 10.94
N LEU A 154 -15.01 -21.76 9.96
CA LEU A 154 -15.63 -22.69 8.99
C LEU A 154 -14.57 -23.43 8.15
N VAL A 155 -13.55 -22.71 7.68
CA VAL A 155 -12.42 -23.29 6.93
C VAL A 155 -11.63 -24.27 7.82
N GLY A 156 -11.44 -23.92 9.09
CA GLY A 156 -10.79 -24.79 10.08
C GLY A 156 -11.58 -26.08 10.35
N GLN A 157 -12.90 -26.00 10.49
CA GLN A 157 -13.78 -27.15 10.63
C GLN A 157 -13.74 -28.07 9.40
N ALA A 158 -13.53 -27.51 8.20
CA ALA A 158 -13.32 -28.29 6.97
C ALA A 158 -11.90 -28.91 6.85
N GLY A 159 -11.01 -28.68 7.80
CA GLY A 159 -9.65 -29.25 7.82
C GLY A 159 -8.59 -28.41 7.09
N HIS A 160 -8.92 -27.23 6.60
CA HIS A 160 -8.04 -26.39 5.74
C HIS A 160 -7.31 -25.26 6.51
N THR A 161 -7.07 -25.42 7.82
CA THR A 161 -6.43 -24.39 8.66
C THR A 161 -5.07 -23.96 8.13
N ALA A 162 -4.20 -24.91 7.75
CA ALA A 162 -2.87 -24.60 7.22
C ALA A 162 -2.95 -23.78 5.92
N ALA A 163 -3.85 -24.17 5.01
CA ALA A 163 -4.09 -23.44 3.77
C ALA A 163 -4.57 -22.00 4.01
N MET A 164 -5.51 -21.80 4.94
CA MET A 164 -5.98 -20.48 5.33
C MET A 164 -4.86 -19.61 5.92
N LEU A 165 -4.07 -20.17 6.83
CA LEU A 165 -2.94 -19.44 7.43
C LEU A 165 -1.88 -19.09 6.39
N GLY A 166 -1.47 -20.04 5.55
CA GLY A 166 -0.38 -19.87 4.58
C GLY A 166 -0.75 -19.06 3.34
N ALA A 167 -2.02 -19.09 2.92
CA ALA A 167 -2.45 -18.39 1.73
C ALA A 167 -3.06 -17.01 2.00
N TYR A 168 -3.66 -16.79 3.18
CA TYR A 168 -4.39 -15.56 3.46
C TYR A 168 -3.92 -14.87 4.75
N VAL A 169 -4.10 -15.47 5.92
CA VAL A 169 -3.97 -14.77 7.22
C VAL A 169 -2.57 -14.21 7.43
N VAL A 170 -1.54 -15.07 7.37
CA VAL A 170 -0.15 -14.62 7.59
C VAL A 170 0.31 -13.67 6.48
N PRO A 171 0.07 -13.95 5.18
CA PRO A 171 0.40 -13.01 4.12
C PRO A 171 -0.24 -11.64 4.26
N VAL A 172 -1.53 -11.54 4.58
CA VAL A 172 -2.19 -10.23 4.71
C VAL A 172 -1.70 -9.44 5.91
N LEU A 173 -1.36 -10.13 7.02
CA LEU A 173 -0.76 -9.48 8.20
C LEU A 173 0.65 -8.94 7.88
N LEU A 174 1.47 -9.71 7.17
CA LEU A 174 2.80 -9.25 6.71
C LEU A 174 2.68 -8.07 5.74
N SER A 175 1.78 -8.17 4.78
CA SER A 175 1.49 -7.06 3.85
C SER A 175 1.07 -5.80 4.61
N THR A 176 0.12 -5.94 5.55
CA THR A 176 -0.34 -4.81 6.36
C THR A 176 0.80 -4.19 7.17
N LEU A 177 1.67 -5.02 7.76
CA LEU A 177 2.84 -4.53 8.49
C LEU A 177 3.78 -3.72 7.58
N VAL A 178 4.07 -4.21 6.38
CA VAL A 178 4.95 -3.52 5.42
C VAL A 178 4.31 -2.23 4.92
N VAL A 179 3.08 -2.29 4.41
CA VAL A 179 2.37 -1.11 3.88
C VAL A 179 2.22 -0.04 4.94
N PHE A 180 1.78 -0.43 6.14
CA PHE A 180 1.59 0.52 7.23
C PHE A 180 2.93 1.13 7.69
N THR A 181 3.95 0.30 7.98
CA THR A 181 5.21 0.80 8.53
C THR A 181 5.98 1.64 7.51
N VAL A 182 6.15 1.13 6.28
CA VAL A 182 6.99 1.76 5.26
C VAL A 182 6.23 2.78 4.42
N GLY A 183 4.97 2.50 4.08
CA GLY A 183 4.18 3.33 3.16
C GLY A 183 3.34 4.40 3.84
N ILE A 184 3.12 4.32 5.18
CA ILE A 184 2.27 5.26 5.91
C ILE A 184 3.03 5.89 7.09
N HIS A 185 3.49 5.08 8.04
CA HIS A 185 4.06 5.57 9.29
C HIS A 185 5.42 6.26 9.12
N LEU A 186 6.39 5.58 8.49
CA LEU A 186 7.75 6.12 8.35
C LEU A 186 7.83 7.29 7.37
N VAL A 187 7.09 7.25 6.27
CA VAL A 187 7.13 8.33 5.25
C VAL A 187 6.60 9.66 5.76
N HIS A 188 5.80 9.65 6.84
CA HIS A 188 5.29 10.84 7.54
C HIS A 188 5.74 10.92 9.00
N HIS A 189 6.79 10.18 9.40
CA HIS A 189 7.24 10.17 10.79
C HIS A 189 7.70 11.56 11.25
N PRO A 190 7.19 12.10 12.39
CA PRO A 190 7.45 13.49 12.80
C PRO A 190 8.92 13.86 12.88
N GLU A 191 9.77 12.96 13.37
CA GLU A 191 11.21 13.19 13.48
C GLU A 191 11.90 13.23 12.09
N LEU A 192 11.51 12.36 11.16
CA LEU A 192 12.02 12.39 9.78
C LEU A 192 11.56 13.65 9.05
N LEU A 193 10.31 14.05 9.23
CA LEU A 193 9.81 15.30 8.65
C LEU A 193 10.58 16.52 9.18
N ARG A 194 10.83 16.57 10.48
CA ARG A 194 11.57 17.65 11.11
C ARG A 194 13.02 17.71 10.65
N THR A 195 13.68 16.58 10.47
CA THR A 195 15.12 16.49 10.13
C THR A 195 15.41 16.51 8.63
N ARG A 196 14.49 16.00 7.81
CA ARG A 196 14.70 15.79 6.36
C ARG A 196 13.78 16.61 5.47
N ALA A 197 12.57 16.94 5.92
CA ALA A 197 11.54 17.62 5.14
C ALA A 197 11.05 18.92 5.81
N SER A 198 11.88 19.56 6.62
CA SER A 198 11.51 20.81 7.30
C SER A 198 11.23 21.93 6.31
N GLY A 199 10.01 22.50 6.36
CA GLY A 199 9.57 23.54 5.44
C GLY A 199 9.16 23.04 4.05
N ASP A 200 9.21 21.73 3.78
CA ASP A 200 8.73 21.16 2.52
C ASP A 200 7.19 21.08 2.53
N ALA A 201 6.57 21.54 1.44
CA ALA A 201 5.11 21.57 1.31
C ALA A 201 4.48 20.16 1.22
N ASN A 202 5.22 19.18 0.68
CA ASN A 202 4.74 17.80 0.53
C ASN A 202 4.80 17.00 1.82
N ARG A 203 5.59 17.45 2.82
CA ARG A 203 5.67 16.88 4.18
C ARG A 203 5.74 15.36 4.20
N ALA A 204 6.54 14.79 3.32
CA ALA A 204 6.78 13.36 3.18
C ALA A 204 8.27 13.10 2.95
N VAL A 205 8.71 11.88 3.26
CA VAL A 205 10.04 11.39 2.90
C VAL A 205 9.93 10.14 2.04
N CYS A 206 11.04 9.74 1.42
CA CYS A 206 11.14 8.49 0.68
C CYS A 206 12.06 7.52 1.40
N ILE A 207 11.60 6.31 1.65
CA ILE A 207 12.40 5.26 2.27
C ILE A 207 13.11 4.48 1.17
N ASP A 208 14.44 4.54 1.13
CA ASP A 208 15.23 3.88 0.09
C ASP A 208 15.34 2.36 0.32
N LEU A 209 14.51 1.60 -0.35
CA LEU A 209 14.59 0.13 -0.37
C LEU A 209 15.40 -0.40 -1.57
N GLY A 210 16.04 0.47 -2.35
CA GLY A 210 16.60 0.14 -3.64
C GLY A 210 15.52 -0.14 -4.70
N ARG A 211 15.90 -0.19 -5.99
CA ARG A 211 14.92 -0.35 -7.09
C ARG A 211 14.13 -1.65 -7.00
N VAL A 212 14.80 -2.76 -6.73
CA VAL A 212 14.17 -4.08 -6.68
C VAL A 212 13.27 -4.19 -5.45
N GLY A 213 13.76 -3.79 -4.28
CA GLY A 213 12.97 -3.80 -3.04
C GLY A 213 11.73 -2.91 -3.14
N SER A 214 11.87 -1.69 -3.65
CA SER A 214 10.73 -0.78 -3.85
C SER A 214 9.68 -1.35 -4.78
N ALA A 215 10.10 -1.94 -5.92
CA ALA A 215 9.15 -2.48 -6.90
C ALA A 215 8.47 -3.77 -6.42
N LEU A 216 9.21 -4.71 -5.82
CA LEU A 216 8.66 -6.03 -5.47
C LEU A 216 7.93 -6.05 -4.13
N VAL A 217 8.42 -5.30 -3.13
CA VAL A 217 7.88 -5.36 -1.77
C VAL A 217 6.70 -4.42 -1.59
N ILE A 218 6.71 -3.24 -2.25
CA ILE A 218 5.71 -2.19 -1.98
C ILE A 218 5.27 -1.41 -3.22
N LEU A 219 5.54 -1.92 -4.43
CA LEU A 219 5.18 -1.28 -5.71
C LEU A 219 5.52 0.23 -5.72
N ASN A 220 6.73 0.59 -5.30
CA ASN A 220 7.25 1.97 -5.23
C ASN A 220 6.45 2.95 -4.34
N PHE A 221 5.53 2.49 -3.51
CA PHE A 221 4.76 3.34 -2.61
C PHE A 221 5.61 4.03 -1.52
N ASN A 222 6.83 3.54 -1.29
CA ASN A 222 7.86 4.17 -0.47
C ASN A 222 8.46 5.45 -1.09
N VAL A 223 8.21 5.72 -2.40
CA VAL A 223 8.59 6.96 -3.12
C VAL A 223 7.54 8.05 -2.86
N HIS A 224 7.30 8.32 -1.59
CA HIS A 224 6.09 8.98 -1.12
C HIS A 224 6.10 10.49 -1.31
N TRP A 225 7.27 11.13 -1.26
CA TRP A 225 7.39 12.55 -1.54
C TRP A 225 6.93 12.88 -2.96
N HIS A 226 7.36 12.12 -3.97
CA HIS A 226 6.91 12.30 -5.35
C HIS A 226 5.42 12.00 -5.52
N HIS A 227 4.91 11.01 -4.78
CA HIS A 227 3.49 10.72 -4.76
C HIS A 227 2.66 11.93 -4.31
N HIS A 228 3.06 12.61 -3.22
CA HIS A 228 2.39 13.83 -2.78
C HIS A 228 2.56 15.02 -3.73
N ALA A 229 3.76 15.18 -4.30
CA ALA A 229 4.03 16.25 -5.26
C ALA A 229 3.28 16.06 -6.58
N HIS A 230 3.07 14.81 -7.00
CA HIS A 230 2.49 14.44 -8.28
C HIS A 230 1.53 13.25 -8.14
N PRO A 231 0.35 13.42 -7.53
CA PRO A 231 -0.56 12.31 -7.19
C PRO A 231 -1.17 11.59 -8.40
N ARG A 232 -0.91 12.08 -9.63
CA ARG A 232 -1.29 11.43 -10.89
C ARG A 232 -0.20 10.55 -11.49
N LEU A 233 1.00 10.48 -10.87
CA LEU A 233 2.00 9.49 -11.23
C LEU A 233 1.56 8.12 -10.70
N SER A 234 1.55 7.13 -11.60
CA SER A 234 1.28 5.75 -11.21
C SER A 234 2.44 5.14 -10.43
N TRP A 235 2.16 4.05 -9.69
CA TRP A 235 3.17 3.28 -8.98
C TRP A 235 4.38 2.92 -9.86
N TRP A 236 4.16 2.67 -11.15
CA TRP A 236 5.21 2.33 -12.11
C TRP A 236 6.13 3.52 -12.39
N GLU A 237 5.55 4.70 -12.59
CA GLU A 237 6.28 5.94 -12.86
C GLU A 237 7.07 6.41 -11.64
N LEU A 238 6.53 6.21 -10.43
CA LEU A 238 7.24 6.51 -9.17
C LEU A 238 8.58 5.76 -9.08
N GLY A 239 8.67 4.54 -9.63
CA GLY A 239 9.93 3.79 -9.69
C GLY A 239 11.05 4.50 -10.45
N ALA A 240 10.73 5.31 -11.44
CA ALA A 240 11.71 6.10 -12.17
C ALA A 240 12.24 7.30 -11.34
N CYS A 241 11.45 7.79 -10.38
CA CYS A 241 11.79 8.92 -9.52
C CYS A 241 12.75 8.57 -8.37
N LEU A 242 12.97 7.28 -8.07
CA LEU A 242 13.80 6.82 -6.95
C LEU A 242 15.22 7.42 -6.89
N SER A 243 15.81 7.78 -8.02
CA SER A 243 17.15 8.36 -8.08
C SER A 243 17.17 9.88 -7.87
N GLU A 244 16.02 10.52 -7.94
CA GLU A 244 15.85 11.99 -7.94
C GLU A 244 15.17 12.51 -6.68
N GLU A 245 15.00 11.64 -5.67
CA GLU A 245 14.31 11.96 -4.42
C GLU A 245 15.03 13.06 -3.62
N PRO A 246 14.39 14.22 -3.42
CA PRO A 246 14.97 15.31 -2.67
C PRO A 246 15.07 15.02 -1.17
N VAL A 247 14.23 14.11 -0.67
CA VAL A 247 14.11 13.78 0.75
C VAL A 247 14.23 12.27 0.98
N ARG A 248 15.41 11.76 0.63
CA ARG A 248 15.72 10.32 0.71
C ARG A 248 16.23 9.95 2.10
N VAL A 249 15.69 8.87 2.66
CA VAL A 249 16.02 8.32 3.98
C VAL A 249 16.47 6.86 3.81
N SER A 250 17.65 6.53 4.36
CA SER A 250 18.10 5.14 4.34
C SER A 250 17.29 4.26 5.30
N PRO A 251 17.19 2.94 5.06
CA PRO A 251 16.51 2.04 5.98
C PRO A 251 17.05 2.11 7.41
N ARG A 252 18.38 2.22 7.57
CA ARG A 252 19.00 2.35 8.91
C ARG A 252 18.55 3.60 9.66
N GLU A 253 18.39 4.71 8.97
CA GLU A 253 17.90 5.97 9.54
C GLU A 253 16.43 5.87 9.87
N ALA A 254 15.61 5.31 8.98
CA ALA A 254 14.20 5.07 9.22
C ALA A 254 13.95 4.16 10.44
N TRP A 255 14.73 3.09 10.59
CA TRP A 255 14.61 2.20 11.75
C TRP A 255 14.99 2.85 13.08
N ARG A 256 15.89 3.83 13.10
CA ARG A 256 16.31 4.52 14.34
C ARG A 256 15.19 5.36 14.96
N VAL A 257 14.24 5.83 14.18
CA VAL A 257 13.14 6.65 14.68
C VAL A 257 11.93 5.83 15.13
N LEU A 258 11.89 4.52 14.83
CA LEU A 258 10.76 3.66 15.20
C LEU A 258 10.65 3.55 16.73
N ARG A 259 9.53 4.03 17.24
CA ARG A 259 9.08 3.88 18.62
C ARG A 259 7.85 3.01 18.64
N PHE A 260 7.92 1.88 19.31
CA PHE A 260 6.81 0.91 19.34
C PHE A 260 5.69 1.37 20.27
N PHE A 261 6.04 2.03 21.39
CA PHE A 261 5.13 2.50 22.45
C PHE A 261 5.27 3.99 22.72
#